data_93ef4cbd1a50deee49aee9606d8c62d9
#
_entry.id   93ef4cbd1a50deee49aee9606d8c62d9
#
_cell.length_a   1.000
_cell.length_b   1.000
_cell.length_c   1.000
_cell.angle_alpha   90.00
_cell.angle_beta   90.00
_cell.angle_gamma   90.00
#
_symmetry.space_group_name_H-M   'P 1'
#
loop_
_entity.id
_entity.type
_entity.pdbx_description
1 polymer ?
#
loop_
_entity_poly.entity_id
_entity_poly.type
_entity_poly.pdbx_seq_one_letter_code
_entity_poly.pdbx_strand_id
1 'polypeptide(L)'
;MQKESIGRLDTNDELRRKILPLCRLKKGEIWEDPIKGHKVGVLDATVFEDVIKIMGNERTGLAINDPPYNVKVGNKETNNLFKISLNQYMEYSKKWIKNTVDILDRDAHFYVWLGADQNAGFQPLADFILMMRNYKHLESRSFITMRNQRGYGTQKNWMAVRQELLYYTKGNPTFSVVYTDIPKILRGYYKKVNGVITENMERSKSNNIRAGNVWVDIQQVFYRMEENVPGAYAQKPIKSIERIIRSSSNEKELVVDFFSHSGTTLIAAEILNRKCYTFDIDPIFAELTIRRLERFQRTGKLGWQSRNPFHEIQISTPEEKKEYSDKRREKSVFQQTLFG
;
A
#
# COMPACT_ATOMS: atom_id res chain seq x y z
N MET A 1 -13.10 14.82 22.14
CA MET A 1 -11.71 14.38 21.91
C MET A 1 -11.17 15.18 20.74
N GLN A 2 -10.22 16.08 20.97
CA GLN A 2 -9.56 16.86 19.92
C GLN A 2 -8.85 15.90 18.97
N LYS A 3 -9.05 16.09 17.66
CA LYS A 3 -8.34 15.35 16.61
C LYS A 3 -6.91 15.93 16.52
N GLU A 4 -5.94 15.25 17.09
CA GLU A 4 -4.53 15.52 16.83
C GLU A 4 -4.19 15.10 15.39
N SER A 5 -4.47 15.97 14.44
CA SER A 5 -4.21 15.70 13.02
C SER A 5 -2.73 15.90 12.72
N ILE A 6 -1.99 14.80 12.62
CA ILE A 6 -0.63 14.83 12.08
C ILE A 6 -0.68 15.17 10.59
N GLY A 7 0.24 16.03 10.13
CA GLY A 7 0.41 16.34 8.72
C GLY A 7 0.95 15.14 7.92
N ARG A 8 1.03 15.28 6.60
CA ARG A 8 1.61 14.24 5.73
C ARG A 8 3.08 14.01 6.09
N LEU A 9 3.43 12.74 6.30
CA LEU A 9 4.79 12.32 6.66
C LEU A 9 5.78 12.40 5.49
N ASP A 10 5.25 12.36 4.27
CA ASP A 10 6.04 12.37 3.04
C ASP A 10 6.39 13.78 2.51
N THR A 11 5.67 14.82 2.95
CA THR A 11 5.81 16.18 2.38
C THR A 11 6.03 17.29 3.41
N ASN A 12 5.92 17.00 4.70
CA ASN A 12 6.08 17.99 5.76
C ASN A 12 7.50 17.95 6.34
N ASP A 13 8.41 18.76 5.79
CA ASP A 13 9.83 18.78 6.19
C ASP A 13 10.06 19.12 7.67
N GLU A 14 9.23 20.00 8.27
CA GLU A 14 9.36 20.31 9.69
C GLU A 14 9.02 19.09 10.56
N LEU A 15 7.91 18.43 10.22
CA LEU A 15 7.49 17.21 10.92
C LEU A 15 8.51 16.09 10.75
N ARG A 16 9.04 15.92 9.55
CA ARG A 16 10.07 14.91 9.25
C ARG A 16 11.33 15.14 10.08
N ARG A 17 11.83 16.38 10.18
CA ARG A 17 13.00 16.71 11.04
C ARG A 17 12.79 16.35 12.51
N LYS A 18 11.55 16.43 13.01
CA LYS A 18 11.21 16.02 14.37
C LYS A 18 11.10 14.50 14.54
N ILE A 19 10.68 13.77 13.49
CA ILE A 19 10.47 12.31 13.53
C ILE A 19 11.75 11.53 13.27
N LEU A 20 12.61 11.97 12.34
CA LEU A 20 13.81 11.25 11.95
C LEU A 20 14.69 10.80 13.12
N PRO A 21 14.91 11.61 14.18
CA PRO A 21 15.67 11.18 15.35
C PRO A 21 15.01 10.05 16.15
N LEU A 22 13.71 9.81 15.97
CA LEU A 22 12.95 8.73 16.64
C LEU A 22 12.96 7.43 15.86
N CYS A 23 13.47 7.43 14.63
CA CYS A 23 13.56 6.24 13.81
C CYS A 23 14.68 5.33 14.29
N ARG A 24 14.35 4.06 14.57
CA ARG A 24 15.31 3.03 15.01
C ARG A 24 16.32 2.68 13.95
N LEU A 25 15.88 2.68 12.68
CA LEU A 25 16.67 2.23 11.55
C LEU A 25 17.20 3.40 10.73
N LYS A 26 18.45 3.26 10.30
CA LYS A 26 19.11 4.09 9.28
C LYS A 26 19.15 3.34 7.95
N LYS A 27 19.51 4.05 6.88
CA LYS A 27 19.70 3.44 5.56
C LYS A 27 20.64 2.23 5.63
N GLY A 28 20.20 1.12 5.08
CA GLY A 28 20.90 -0.15 5.06
C GLY A 28 20.64 -1.03 6.30
N GLU A 29 19.89 -0.60 7.29
CA GLU A 29 19.60 -1.40 8.50
C GLU A 29 18.27 -2.15 8.39
N ILE A 30 18.21 -3.27 9.11
CA ILE A 30 17.04 -4.18 9.16
C ILE A 30 16.71 -4.46 10.63
N TRP A 31 15.45 -4.37 10.97
CA TRP A 31 14.87 -4.83 12.22
C TRP A 31 14.17 -6.17 12.00
N GLU A 32 14.30 -7.09 12.94
CA GLU A 32 13.62 -8.36 12.94
C GLU A 32 12.67 -8.46 14.14
N ASP A 33 11.43 -8.81 13.86
CA ASP A 33 10.40 -9.05 14.88
C ASP A 33 10.76 -10.26 15.75
N PRO A 34 10.90 -10.09 17.07
CA PRO A 34 11.28 -11.17 17.97
C PRO A 34 10.17 -12.23 18.15
N ILE A 35 8.93 -11.96 17.74
CA ILE A 35 7.77 -12.82 17.97
C ILE A 35 7.57 -13.81 16.82
N LYS A 36 7.52 -13.32 15.58
CA LYS A 36 7.25 -14.14 14.39
C LYS A 36 8.34 -14.06 13.31
N GLY A 37 9.41 -13.31 13.56
CA GLY A 37 10.53 -13.17 12.63
C GLY A 37 10.19 -12.42 11.36
N HIS A 38 9.21 -11.49 11.42
CA HIS A 38 9.04 -10.50 10.35
C HIS A 38 10.28 -9.63 10.24
N LYS A 39 10.58 -9.14 9.03
CA LYS A 39 11.68 -8.19 8.85
C LYS A 39 11.18 -6.89 8.25
N VAL A 40 11.70 -5.78 8.79
CA VAL A 40 11.46 -4.43 8.25
C VAL A 40 12.81 -3.75 8.04
N GLY A 41 13.05 -3.21 6.85
CA GLY A 41 14.32 -2.55 6.51
C GLY A 41 14.17 -1.11 6.04
N VAL A 42 15.30 -0.36 6.06
CA VAL A 42 15.45 0.90 5.34
C VAL A 42 16.36 0.65 4.15
N LEU A 43 15.76 0.20 3.05
CA LEU A 43 16.45 -0.38 1.89
C LEU A 43 15.85 0.16 0.59
N ASP A 44 16.58 0.00 -0.53
CA ASP A 44 16.16 0.42 -1.85
C ASP A 44 15.83 -0.78 -2.74
N ALA A 45 14.58 -0.89 -3.20
CA ALA A 45 14.12 -1.96 -4.07
C ALA A 45 14.85 -2.03 -5.42
N THR A 46 15.47 -0.92 -5.87
CA THR A 46 16.24 -0.87 -7.10
C THR A 46 17.68 -1.39 -6.96
N VAL A 47 18.14 -1.62 -5.72
CA VAL A 47 19.46 -2.12 -5.38
C VAL A 47 19.36 -3.60 -5.00
N PHE A 48 19.97 -4.48 -5.79
CA PHE A 48 19.84 -5.92 -5.59
C PHE A 48 20.46 -6.39 -4.27
N GLU A 49 21.57 -5.79 -3.88
CA GLU A 49 22.28 -6.07 -2.61
C GLU A 49 21.37 -5.80 -1.40
N ASP A 50 20.54 -4.75 -1.46
CA ASP A 50 19.57 -4.42 -0.43
C ASP A 50 18.46 -5.49 -0.34
N VAL A 51 17.97 -5.95 -1.50
CA VAL A 51 16.98 -7.04 -1.57
C VAL A 51 17.56 -8.34 -1.01
N ILE A 52 18.77 -8.72 -1.39
CA ILE A 52 19.44 -9.92 -0.86
C ILE A 52 19.72 -9.78 0.63
N LYS A 53 20.05 -8.58 1.10
CA LYS A 53 20.30 -8.33 2.52
C LYS A 53 19.11 -8.68 3.41
N ILE A 54 17.88 -8.33 3.03
CA ILE A 54 16.69 -8.67 3.80
C ILE A 54 16.27 -10.12 3.59
N MET A 55 16.44 -10.65 2.38
CA MET A 55 16.05 -12.02 2.04
C MET A 55 17.01 -13.06 2.61
N GLY A 56 18.30 -12.76 2.71
CA GLY A 56 19.33 -13.76 2.99
C GLY A 56 19.33 -14.82 1.89
N ASN A 57 19.20 -16.08 2.29
CA ASN A 57 19.08 -17.21 1.38
C ASN A 57 17.62 -17.63 1.10
N GLU A 58 16.65 -16.92 1.68
CA GLU A 58 15.24 -17.24 1.50
C GLU A 58 14.72 -16.76 0.13
N ARG A 59 13.74 -17.49 -0.38
CA ARG A 59 12.92 -17.12 -1.55
C ARG A 59 11.47 -16.99 -1.10
N THR A 60 10.64 -16.43 -1.96
CA THR A 60 9.22 -16.24 -1.64
C THR A 60 8.31 -16.79 -2.71
N GLY A 61 7.22 -17.43 -2.29
CA GLY A 61 6.10 -17.81 -3.14
C GLY A 61 5.12 -16.67 -3.42
N LEU A 62 5.22 -15.53 -2.70
CA LEU A 62 4.31 -14.39 -2.89
C LEU A 62 5.01 -13.05 -2.71
N ALA A 63 5.03 -12.25 -3.78
CA ALA A 63 5.43 -10.85 -3.75
C ALA A 63 4.24 -9.93 -4.06
N ILE A 64 4.07 -8.88 -3.24
CA ILE A 64 3.02 -7.85 -3.39
C ILE A 64 3.71 -6.50 -3.32
N ASN A 65 3.82 -5.79 -4.44
CA ASN A 65 4.51 -4.51 -4.50
C ASN A 65 3.54 -3.37 -4.84
N ASP A 66 3.63 -2.28 -4.07
CA ASP A 66 2.87 -1.03 -4.26
C ASP A 66 3.83 0.14 -4.49
N PRO A 67 4.52 0.20 -5.66
CA PRO A 67 5.54 1.20 -5.91
C PRO A 67 4.94 2.61 -6.00
N PRO A 68 5.76 3.67 -5.83
CA PRO A 68 5.30 5.04 -6.01
C PRO A 68 4.81 5.26 -7.45
N TYR A 69 3.68 5.98 -7.60
CA TYR A 69 2.99 6.15 -8.89
C TYR A 69 3.38 7.43 -9.64
N ASN A 70 4.52 8.03 -9.36
CA ASN A 70 4.94 9.30 -9.93
C ASN A 70 3.93 10.44 -9.69
N VAL A 71 3.21 10.38 -8.59
CA VAL A 71 2.44 11.49 -8.05
C VAL A 71 3.31 12.24 -7.04
N LYS A 72 3.04 13.52 -6.79
CA LYS A 72 3.79 14.31 -5.79
C LYS A 72 3.66 13.70 -4.38
N VAL A 73 4.49 12.71 -4.08
CA VAL A 73 4.56 12.01 -2.81
C VAL A 73 6.02 12.02 -2.36
N GLY A 74 6.30 12.53 -1.17
CA GLY A 74 7.67 12.62 -0.63
C GLY A 74 8.28 14.02 -0.68
N ASN A 75 9.44 14.18 -0.09
CA ASN A 75 10.23 15.40 -0.13
C ASN A 75 11.43 15.27 -1.09
N LYS A 76 12.18 16.37 -1.28
CA LYS A 76 13.33 16.43 -2.19
C LYS A 76 14.47 15.46 -1.82
N GLU A 77 14.59 15.08 -0.55
CA GLU A 77 15.69 14.25 -0.04
C GLU A 77 15.44 12.75 -0.26
N THR A 78 14.17 12.32 -0.19
CA THR A 78 13.80 10.91 -0.34
C THR A 78 13.31 10.57 -1.74
N ASN A 79 13.12 11.57 -2.62
CA ASN A 79 12.35 11.32 -3.83
C ASN A 79 12.80 12.11 -5.06
N ASN A 80 13.72 11.54 -5.80
CA ASN A 80 13.99 11.93 -7.18
C ASN A 80 12.89 11.49 -8.17
N LEU A 81 11.81 10.85 -7.69
CA LEU A 81 10.69 10.35 -8.50
C LEU A 81 9.58 11.37 -8.75
N PHE A 82 9.80 12.64 -8.33
CA PHE A 82 8.87 13.73 -8.63
C PHE A 82 8.99 14.15 -10.09
N LYS A 83 7.89 13.99 -10.83
CA LYS A 83 7.77 14.44 -12.21
C LYS A 83 8.86 13.89 -13.15
N ILE A 84 9.25 12.65 -12.96
CA ILE A 84 10.06 11.97 -13.96
C ILE A 84 9.21 11.64 -15.19
N SER A 85 9.84 11.55 -16.35
CA SER A 85 9.19 11.13 -17.58
C SER A 85 8.69 9.68 -17.47
N LEU A 86 7.74 9.30 -18.33
CA LEU A 86 7.26 7.91 -18.40
C LEU A 86 8.41 6.94 -18.64
N ASN A 87 9.34 7.27 -19.53
CA ASN A 87 10.51 6.42 -19.80
C ASN A 87 11.39 6.23 -18.54
N GLN A 88 11.67 7.29 -17.81
CA GLN A 88 12.44 7.19 -16.55
C GLN A 88 11.70 6.35 -15.49
N TYR A 89 10.39 6.48 -15.42
CA TYR A 89 9.57 5.65 -14.53
C TYR A 89 9.62 4.17 -14.93
N MET A 90 9.60 3.87 -16.23
CA MET A 90 9.73 2.51 -16.73
C MET A 90 11.12 1.94 -16.43
N GLU A 91 12.20 2.71 -16.59
CA GLU A 91 13.58 2.27 -16.24
C GLU A 91 13.75 2.04 -14.73
N TYR A 92 13.17 2.89 -13.90
CA TYR A 92 13.08 2.66 -12.46
C TYR A 92 12.33 1.35 -12.15
N SER A 93 11.18 1.16 -12.80
CA SER A 93 10.34 -0.03 -12.59
C SER A 93 11.03 -1.33 -12.99
N LYS A 94 11.78 -1.33 -14.08
CA LYS A 94 12.57 -2.50 -14.52
C LYS A 94 13.54 -2.99 -13.44
N LYS A 95 14.17 -2.08 -12.70
CA LYS A 95 15.16 -2.42 -11.69
C LYS A 95 14.53 -3.19 -10.53
N TRP A 96 13.52 -2.62 -9.87
CA TRP A 96 12.91 -3.27 -8.72
C TRP A 96 12.10 -4.52 -9.12
N ILE A 97 11.50 -4.55 -10.33
CA ILE A 97 10.83 -5.76 -10.83
C ILE A 97 11.83 -6.88 -11.01
N LYS A 98 12.97 -6.61 -11.69
CA LYS A 98 14.03 -7.60 -11.86
C LYS A 98 14.47 -8.16 -10.50
N ASN A 99 14.76 -7.31 -9.55
CA ASN A 99 15.19 -7.68 -8.21
C ASN A 99 14.12 -8.53 -7.48
N THR A 100 12.83 -8.18 -7.64
CA THR A 100 11.73 -8.99 -7.10
C THR A 100 11.64 -10.36 -7.79
N VAL A 101 11.73 -10.42 -9.12
CA VAL A 101 11.63 -11.68 -9.88
C VAL A 101 12.78 -12.64 -9.54
N ASP A 102 13.95 -12.10 -9.28
CA ASP A 102 15.15 -12.89 -8.96
C ASP A 102 15.04 -13.63 -7.61
N ILE A 103 14.21 -13.14 -6.68
CA ILE A 103 13.99 -13.77 -5.36
C ILE A 103 12.70 -14.60 -5.28
N LEU A 104 11.92 -14.66 -6.35
CA LEU A 104 10.74 -15.53 -6.41
C LEU A 104 11.15 -17.01 -6.46
N ASP A 105 10.37 -17.84 -5.78
CA ASP A 105 10.43 -19.29 -5.90
C ASP A 105 10.20 -19.76 -7.34
N ARG A 106 10.39 -21.06 -7.56
CA ARG A 106 10.07 -21.71 -8.83
C ARG A 106 8.59 -21.51 -9.19
N ASP A 107 7.71 -21.69 -8.19
CA ASP A 107 6.27 -21.54 -8.31
C ASP A 107 5.84 -20.39 -7.39
N ALA A 108 5.51 -19.24 -7.98
CA ALA A 108 5.28 -18.02 -7.21
C ALA A 108 4.20 -17.12 -7.83
N HIS A 109 3.59 -16.32 -6.97
CA HIS A 109 2.65 -15.25 -7.31
C HIS A 109 3.33 -13.90 -7.21
N PHE A 110 3.09 -13.04 -8.17
CA PHE A 110 3.58 -11.68 -8.18
C PHE A 110 2.47 -10.69 -8.49
N TYR A 111 2.23 -9.79 -7.56
CA TYR A 111 1.22 -8.74 -7.67
C TYR A 111 1.86 -7.36 -7.65
N VAL A 112 1.39 -6.49 -8.54
CA VAL A 112 1.87 -5.10 -8.64
C VAL A 112 0.69 -4.15 -8.69
N TRP A 113 0.60 -3.27 -7.70
CA TRP A 113 -0.31 -2.14 -7.74
C TRP A 113 0.18 -1.07 -8.70
N LEU A 114 -0.74 -0.44 -9.42
CA LEU A 114 -0.43 0.61 -10.37
C LEU A 114 -1.50 1.70 -10.36
N GLY A 115 -1.08 2.96 -10.22
CA GLY A 115 -1.93 4.14 -10.39
C GLY A 115 -2.08 4.46 -11.88
N ALA A 116 -3.16 4.01 -12.50
CA ALA A 116 -3.27 4.01 -13.95
C ALA A 116 -3.64 5.38 -14.57
N ASP A 117 -4.47 6.18 -13.89
CA ASP A 117 -5.19 7.30 -14.54
C ASP A 117 -4.99 8.65 -13.83
N GLN A 118 -3.98 8.81 -12.97
CA GLN A 118 -3.93 9.96 -12.05
C GLN A 118 -3.40 11.25 -12.67
N ASN A 119 -2.59 11.18 -13.73
CA ASN A 119 -1.99 12.35 -14.35
C ASN A 119 -2.23 12.34 -15.87
N ALA A 120 -2.74 13.45 -16.39
CA ALA A 120 -2.86 13.64 -17.84
C ALA A 120 -1.49 13.49 -18.53
N GLY A 121 -1.41 12.65 -19.55
CA GLY A 121 -0.17 12.36 -20.28
C GLY A 121 0.81 11.41 -19.54
N PHE A 122 0.49 10.97 -18.33
CA PHE A 122 1.26 9.96 -17.59
C PHE A 122 0.32 8.82 -17.19
N GLN A 123 0.22 7.83 -18.05
CA GLN A 123 -0.65 6.65 -17.90
C GLN A 123 0.19 5.38 -18.10
N PRO A 124 0.92 4.94 -17.09
CA PRO A 124 1.97 3.93 -17.23
C PRO A 124 1.45 2.51 -17.46
N LEU A 125 0.14 2.26 -17.41
CA LEU A 125 -0.44 0.91 -17.45
C LEU A 125 -0.06 0.15 -18.73
N ALA A 126 -0.18 0.79 -19.90
CA ALA A 126 0.13 0.13 -21.18
C ALA A 126 1.61 -0.20 -21.30
N ASP A 127 2.47 0.77 -21.00
CA ASP A 127 3.93 0.61 -21.05
C ASP A 127 4.41 -0.43 -20.04
N PHE A 128 3.82 -0.44 -18.84
CA PHE A 128 4.12 -1.42 -17.82
C PHE A 128 3.76 -2.85 -18.27
N ILE A 129 2.58 -3.05 -18.85
CA ILE A 129 2.16 -4.35 -19.39
C ILE A 129 3.11 -4.80 -20.51
N LEU A 130 3.49 -3.88 -21.42
CA LEU A 130 4.44 -4.18 -22.51
C LEU A 130 5.82 -4.53 -21.94
N MET A 131 6.30 -3.81 -20.96
CA MET A 131 7.57 -4.08 -20.27
C MET A 131 7.56 -5.48 -19.64
N MET A 132 6.47 -5.83 -18.94
CA MET A 132 6.34 -7.13 -18.26
C MET A 132 6.43 -8.32 -19.22
N ARG A 133 6.08 -8.16 -20.50
CA ARG A 133 6.25 -9.22 -21.53
C ARG A 133 7.70 -9.63 -21.77
N ASN A 134 8.67 -8.81 -21.35
CA ASN A 134 10.09 -9.17 -21.46
C ASN A 134 10.53 -10.20 -20.41
N TYR A 135 9.75 -10.39 -19.35
CA TYR A 135 10.01 -11.39 -18.30
C TYR A 135 9.38 -12.73 -18.68
N LYS A 136 10.04 -13.48 -19.58
CA LYS A 136 9.53 -14.72 -20.17
C LYS A 136 9.14 -15.82 -19.18
N HIS A 137 9.64 -15.75 -17.95
CA HIS A 137 9.31 -16.68 -16.87
C HIS A 137 8.08 -16.27 -16.05
N LEU A 138 7.48 -15.11 -16.37
CA LEU A 138 6.26 -14.62 -15.75
C LEU A 138 5.10 -14.73 -16.75
N GLU A 139 4.02 -15.34 -16.30
CA GLU A 139 2.76 -15.40 -17.04
C GLU A 139 1.78 -14.37 -16.49
N SER A 140 1.22 -13.54 -17.36
CA SER A 140 0.11 -12.63 -16.99
C SER A 140 -1.15 -13.45 -16.73
N ARG A 141 -1.72 -13.34 -15.53
CA ARG A 141 -2.92 -14.09 -15.12
C ARG A 141 -4.18 -13.27 -15.11
N SER A 142 -4.11 -12.04 -14.60
CA SER A 142 -5.27 -11.17 -14.52
C SER A 142 -4.87 -9.71 -14.35
N PHE A 143 -5.72 -8.82 -14.84
CA PHE A 143 -5.73 -7.41 -14.48
C PHE A 143 -6.93 -7.21 -13.56
N ILE A 144 -6.66 -6.79 -12.32
CA ILE A 144 -7.66 -6.62 -11.29
C ILE A 144 -7.89 -5.13 -11.10
N THR A 145 -9.14 -4.69 -11.18
CA THR A 145 -9.51 -3.30 -10.88
C THR A 145 -10.19 -3.24 -9.52
N MET A 146 -9.59 -2.49 -8.59
CA MET A 146 -10.25 -2.14 -7.34
C MET A 146 -10.93 -0.79 -7.49
N ARG A 147 -12.25 -0.74 -7.27
CA ARG A 147 -13.01 0.51 -7.34
C ARG A 147 -12.84 1.33 -6.08
N ASN A 148 -12.39 2.56 -6.22
CA ASN A 148 -12.47 3.57 -5.18
C ASN A 148 -13.92 4.04 -5.02
N GLN A 149 -14.43 4.08 -3.80
CA GLN A 149 -15.80 4.57 -3.54
C GLN A 149 -15.90 6.10 -3.72
N ARG A 150 -14.80 6.81 -3.48
CA ARG A 150 -14.65 8.23 -3.80
C ARG A 150 -13.67 8.37 -4.97
N GLY A 151 -14.16 8.93 -6.07
CA GLY A 151 -13.29 9.26 -7.19
C GLY A 151 -12.65 10.63 -7.02
N TYR A 152 -11.56 10.82 -7.74
CA TYR A 152 -10.91 12.10 -7.94
C TYR A 152 -11.13 12.50 -9.40
N GLY A 153 -11.53 13.74 -9.63
CA GLY A 153 -11.75 14.16 -10.99
C GLY A 153 -11.94 15.66 -11.09
N THR A 154 -11.94 16.10 -12.33
CA THR A 154 -12.30 17.47 -12.73
C THR A 154 -13.57 17.39 -13.58
N GLN A 155 -14.24 18.51 -13.79
CA GLN A 155 -15.39 18.58 -14.71
C GLN A 155 -14.98 18.41 -16.19
N LYS A 156 -13.69 18.24 -16.47
CA LYS A 156 -13.11 18.13 -17.82
C LYS A 156 -12.73 16.69 -18.20
N ASN A 157 -12.90 15.72 -17.31
CA ASN A 157 -12.58 14.33 -17.55
C ASN A 157 -13.45 13.41 -16.68
N TRP A 158 -13.44 12.10 -17.02
CA TRP A 158 -14.05 11.07 -16.20
C TRP A 158 -13.42 11.03 -14.80
N MET A 159 -14.25 10.77 -13.80
CA MET A 159 -13.78 10.63 -12.43
C MET A 159 -12.88 9.38 -12.30
N ALA A 160 -11.67 9.54 -11.79
CA ALA A 160 -10.75 8.44 -11.54
C ALA A 160 -11.23 7.65 -10.31
N VAL A 161 -11.83 6.49 -10.53
CA VAL A 161 -12.44 5.64 -9.49
C VAL A 161 -11.80 4.27 -9.38
N ARG A 162 -10.66 4.03 -10.04
CA ARG A 162 -10.03 2.71 -10.08
C ARG A 162 -8.57 2.74 -9.65
N GLN A 163 -8.12 1.63 -9.09
CA GLN A 163 -6.73 1.28 -8.93
C GLN A 163 -6.52 -0.06 -9.63
N GLU A 164 -5.44 -0.17 -10.38
CA GLU A 164 -5.10 -1.40 -11.07
C GLU A 164 -4.16 -2.24 -10.22
N LEU A 165 -4.41 -3.54 -10.22
CA LEU A 165 -3.56 -4.55 -9.63
C LEU A 165 -3.25 -5.60 -10.69
N LEU A 166 -2.01 -5.63 -11.12
CA LEU A 166 -1.53 -6.60 -12.11
C LEU A 166 -1.13 -7.87 -11.39
N TYR A 167 -1.56 -9.01 -11.93
CA TYR A 167 -1.27 -10.32 -11.37
C TYR A 167 -0.54 -11.20 -12.37
N TYR A 168 0.60 -11.67 -11.94
CA TYR A 168 1.48 -12.59 -12.67
C TYR A 168 1.79 -13.84 -11.85
N THR A 169 2.13 -14.93 -12.54
CA THR A 169 2.68 -16.13 -11.90
C THR A 169 4.01 -16.50 -12.52
N LYS A 170 4.89 -17.11 -11.72
CA LYS A 170 6.07 -17.84 -12.16
C LYS A 170 5.81 -19.31 -11.90
N GLY A 171 6.07 -20.18 -12.89
CA GLY A 171 5.76 -21.59 -12.76
C GLY A 171 4.26 -21.88 -12.61
N ASN A 172 3.91 -22.80 -11.74
CA ASN A 172 2.52 -23.25 -11.53
C ASN A 172 2.11 -23.21 -10.04
N PRO A 173 2.06 -22.05 -9.41
CA PRO A 173 1.70 -21.92 -8.00
C PRO A 173 0.23 -22.27 -7.74
N THR A 174 -0.06 -22.79 -6.56
CA THR A 174 -1.42 -23.10 -6.15
C THR A 174 -2.21 -21.84 -5.84
N PHE A 175 -3.39 -21.69 -6.44
CA PHE A 175 -4.31 -20.58 -6.20
C PHE A 175 -5.55 -21.05 -5.45
N SER A 176 -5.82 -20.45 -4.31
CA SER A 176 -7.02 -20.70 -3.50
C SER A 176 -8.14 -19.72 -3.85
N VAL A 177 -9.33 -20.27 -4.10
CA VAL A 177 -10.52 -19.47 -4.39
C VAL A 177 -10.95 -18.70 -3.14
N VAL A 178 -11.11 -17.39 -3.27
CA VAL A 178 -11.59 -16.50 -2.20
C VAL A 178 -12.96 -15.91 -2.53
N TYR A 179 -13.70 -15.56 -1.50
CA TYR A 179 -15.06 -15.04 -1.61
C TYR A 179 -15.13 -13.61 -1.07
N THR A 180 -16.07 -12.85 -1.58
CA THR A 180 -16.44 -11.51 -1.10
C THR A 180 -17.31 -11.63 0.16
N ASP A 181 -17.59 -10.49 0.82
CA ASP A 181 -18.58 -10.44 1.89
C ASP A 181 -20.01 -10.25 1.35
N ILE A 182 -20.18 -10.21 0.02
CA ILE A 182 -21.48 -9.99 -0.61
C ILE A 182 -22.21 -11.34 -0.70
N PRO A 183 -23.36 -11.51 -0.03
CA PRO A 183 -24.17 -12.72 -0.18
C PRO A 183 -24.68 -12.89 -1.61
N LYS A 184 -24.73 -14.10 -2.11
CA LYS A 184 -25.24 -14.42 -3.46
C LYS A 184 -26.67 -13.93 -3.67
N ILE A 185 -27.49 -13.99 -2.65
CA ILE A 185 -28.90 -13.53 -2.68
C ILE A 185 -29.04 -12.09 -3.17
N LEU A 186 -28.09 -11.21 -2.80
CA LEU A 186 -28.13 -9.80 -3.18
C LEU A 186 -27.84 -9.56 -4.67
N ARG A 187 -27.35 -10.56 -5.40
CA ARG A 187 -27.09 -10.48 -6.83
C ARG A 187 -28.03 -11.31 -7.70
N GLY A 188 -29.11 -11.82 -7.13
CA GLY A 188 -30.11 -12.57 -7.90
C GLY A 188 -29.55 -13.85 -8.54
N TYR A 189 -28.65 -14.54 -7.86
CA TYR A 189 -28.13 -15.85 -8.29
C TYR A 189 -29.15 -16.97 -8.15
N TYR A 190 -30.41 -16.67 -8.45
CA TYR A 190 -31.51 -17.62 -8.46
C TYR A 190 -31.93 -17.92 -9.89
N LYS A 191 -32.21 -19.17 -10.17
CA LYS A 191 -32.90 -19.55 -11.38
C LYS A 191 -34.25 -20.23 -11.02
N LYS A 192 -35.23 -20.05 -11.85
CA LYS A 192 -36.49 -20.73 -11.75
C LYS A 192 -36.40 -22.09 -12.46
N VAL A 193 -36.52 -23.18 -11.71
CA VAL A 193 -36.54 -24.55 -12.25
C VAL A 193 -37.90 -25.15 -11.90
N ASN A 194 -38.68 -25.55 -12.91
CA ASN A 194 -40.03 -26.12 -12.75
C ASN A 194 -40.94 -25.28 -11.86
N GLY A 195 -40.92 -23.96 -12.01
CA GLY A 195 -41.75 -23.05 -11.23
C GLY A 195 -41.20 -22.68 -9.87
N VAL A 196 -40.20 -23.38 -9.36
CA VAL A 196 -39.60 -23.14 -8.03
C VAL A 196 -38.33 -22.30 -8.22
N ILE A 197 -38.17 -21.25 -7.38
CA ILE A 197 -36.92 -20.46 -7.33
C ILE A 197 -35.88 -21.29 -6.60
N THR A 198 -34.86 -21.71 -7.30
CA THR A 198 -33.73 -22.42 -6.73
C THR A 198 -32.49 -21.56 -6.75
N GLU A 199 -31.67 -21.69 -5.71
CA GLU A 199 -30.36 -21.05 -5.67
C GLU A 199 -29.51 -21.60 -6.82
N ASN A 200 -28.93 -20.72 -7.65
CA ASN A 200 -27.98 -21.13 -8.67
C ASN A 200 -26.65 -21.44 -7.98
N MET A 201 -26.56 -22.61 -7.44
CA MET A 201 -25.37 -23.15 -6.78
C MET A 201 -24.30 -23.50 -7.83
N GLU A 202 -23.81 -22.49 -8.53
CA GLU A 202 -22.57 -22.68 -9.29
C GLU A 202 -21.52 -23.33 -8.38
N ARG A 203 -21.12 -24.55 -8.64
CA ARG A 203 -19.94 -25.27 -8.15
C ARG A 203 -19.25 -24.79 -6.84
N SER A 204 -19.75 -23.74 -6.22
CA SER A 204 -19.19 -23.04 -5.07
C SER A 204 -20.00 -23.38 -3.82
N LYS A 205 -19.33 -23.91 -2.81
CA LYS A 205 -19.92 -24.24 -1.50
C LYS A 205 -20.18 -23.00 -0.61
N SER A 206 -19.80 -21.78 -1.06
CA SER A 206 -19.96 -20.55 -0.28
C SER A 206 -21.30 -19.88 -0.56
N ASN A 207 -21.92 -19.32 0.48
CA ASN A 207 -23.11 -18.45 0.37
C ASN A 207 -22.76 -17.05 -0.17
N ASN A 208 -21.48 -16.73 -0.30
CA ASN A 208 -20.99 -15.44 -0.78
C ASN A 208 -20.52 -15.54 -2.23
N ILE A 209 -20.51 -14.39 -2.89
CA ILE A 209 -20.04 -14.26 -4.27
C ILE A 209 -18.53 -14.51 -4.32
N ARG A 210 -18.07 -15.36 -5.25
CA ARG A 210 -16.64 -15.53 -5.53
C ARG A 210 -16.02 -14.20 -5.97
N ALA A 211 -14.86 -13.84 -5.42
CA ALA A 211 -14.14 -12.66 -5.84
C ALA A 211 -13.70 -12.80 -7.31
N GLY A 212 -14.06 -11.82 -8.12
CA GLY A 212 -13.62 -11.69 -9.51
C GLY A 212 -12.44 -10.71 -9.63
N ASN A 213 -12.17 -10.27 -10.84
CA ASN A 213 -11.12 -9.28 -11.14
C ASN A 213 -11.60 -7.82 -11.08
N VAL A 214 -12.83 -7.57 -10.62
CA VAL A 214 -13.32 -6.23 -10.28
C VAL A 214 -13.78 -6.23 -8.82
N TRP A 215 -13.05 -5.50 -7.99
CA TRP A 215 -13.30 -5.44 -6.54
C TRP A 215 -14.09 -4.18 -6.19
N VAL A 216 -15.36 -4.36 -5.91
CA VAL A 216 -16.30 -3.28 -5.52
C VAL A 216 -16.69 -3.32 -4.05
N ASP A 217 -16.33 -4.40 -3.36
CA ASP A 217 -16.70 -4.69 -1.97
C ASP A 217 -15.61 -4.31 -0.96
N ILE A 218 -14.52 -3.72 -1.42
CA ILE A 218 -13.43 -3.26 -0.57
C ILE A 218 -13.57 -1.76 -0.35
N GLN A 219 -13.76 -1.37 0.91
CA GLN A 219 -13.85 0.03 1.30
C GLN A 219 -12.45 0.64 1.43
N GLN A 220 -12.30 1.89 1.01
CA GLN A 220 -11.09 2.65 1.24
C GLN A 220 -10.88 2.92 2.75
N VAL A 221 -9.62 3.07 3.16
CA VAL A 221 -9.23 3.35 4.56
C VAL A 221 -9.93 4.58 5.14
N PHE A 222 -10.29 5.55 4.31
CA PHE A 222 -11.07 6.71 4.75
C PHE A 222 -12.42 6.33 5.40
N TYR A 223 -13.02 5.21 4.99
CA TYR A 223 -14.24 4.66 5.59
C TYR A 223 -13.97 3.59 6.65
N ARG A 224 -12.72 3.19 6.80
CA ARG A 224 -12.24 2.16 7.72
C ARG A 224 -11.24 2.78 8.69
N MET A 225 -11.73 3.72 9.52
CA MET A 225 -10.86 4.50 10.40
C MET A 225 -10.10 3.67 11.43
N GLU A 226 -10.57 2.45 11.74
CA GLU A 226 -9.87 1.51 12.63
C GLU A 226 -8.49 1.09 12.12
N GLU A 227 -8.29 1.06 10.80
CA GLU A 227 -7.00 0.73 10.19
C GLU A 227 -6.19 1.95 9.72
N ASN A 228 -6.74 3.16 9.90
CA ASN A 228 -6.09 4.39 9.46
C ASN A 228 -4.77 4.65 10.19
N VAL A 229 -3.76 4.99 9.40
CA VAL A 229 -2.43 5.43 9.85
C VAL A 229 -2.27 6.91 9.50
N PRO A 230 -2.48 7.82 10.46
CA PRO A 230 -2.38 9.25 10.20
C PRO A 230 -1.01 9.65 9.65
N GLY A 231 -1.02 10.53 8.67
CA GLY A 231 0.18 10.99 7.98
C GLY A 231 0.64 10.11 6.80
N ALA A 232 0.17 8.86 6.71
CA ALA A 232 0.43 7.99 5.57
C ALA A 232 -0.67 8.18 4.51
N TYR A 233 -0.34 8.84 3.41
CA TYR A 233 -1.27 9.09 2.30
C TYR A 233 -1.37 7.87 1.39
N ALA A 234 -2.55 7.64 0.80
CA ALA A 234 -2.80 6.54 -0.15
C ALA A 234 -2.60 5.12 0.42
N GLN A 235 -2.79 4.94 1.73
CA GLN A 235 -2.75 3.62 2.37
C GLN A 235 -3.70 2.63 1.69
N LYS A 236 -3.22 1.42 1.38
CA LYS A 236 -4.07 0.33 0.89
C LYS A 236 -4.95 -0.23 2.03
N PRO A 237 -6.21 -0.60 1.74
CA PRO A 237 -7.05 -1.31 2.71
C PRO A 237 -6.49 -2.69 3.04
N ILE A 238 -6.47 -3.07 4.32
CA ILE A 238 -5.98 -4.38 4.77
C ILE A 238 -6.72 -5.51 4.04
N LYS A 239 -8.04 -5.40 3.89
CA LYS A 239 -8.87 -6.40 3.20
C LYS A 239 -8.41 -6.69 1.76
N SER A 240 -7.85 -5.70 1.05
CA SER A 240 -7.33 -5.93 -0.30
C SER A 240 -6.09 -6.83 -0.29
N ILE A 241 -5.22 -6.62 0.67
CA ILE A 241 -3.99 -7.42 0.85
C ILE A 241 -4.32 -8.80 1.42
N GLU A 242 -5.23 -8.89 2.40
CA GLU A 242 -5.70 -10.19 2.90
C GLU A 242 -6.28 -11.07 1.79
N ARG A 243 -7.04 -10.47 0.85
CA ARG A 243 -7.59 -11.20 -0.30
C ARG A 243 -6.50 -11.81 -1.16
N ILE A 244 -5.42 -11.06 -1.42
CA ILE A 244 -4.26 -11.55 -2.16
C ILE A 244 -3.56 -12.66 -1.39
N ILE A 245 -3.24 -12.44 -0.11
CA ILE A 245 -2.52 -13.41 0.72
C ILE A 245 -3.30 -14.72 0.84
N ARG A 246 -4.61 -14.66 1.09
CA ARG A 246 -5.47 -15.86 1.20
C ARG A 246 -5.57 -16.66 -0.09
N SER A 247 -5.50 -15.99 -1.25
CA SER A 247 -5.56 -16.69 -2.55
C SER A 247 -4.23 -17.27 -2.99
N SER A 248 -3.12 -16.75 -2.49
CA SER A 248 -1.80 -16.95 -3.10
C SER A 248 -0.71 -17.39 -2.13
N SER A 249 -1.06 -17.77 -0.92
CA SER A 249 -0.12 -18.34 0.05
C SER A 249 -0.79 -19.20 1.09
N ASN A 250 -0.01 -20.08 1.73
CA ASN A 250 -0.41 -20.85 2.90
C ASN A 250 0.10 -20.22 4.20
N GLU A 251 -0.42 -20.67 5.34
CA GLU A 251 0.09 -20.22 6.64
C GLU A 251 1.59 -20.53 6.78
N LYS A 252 2.28 -19.63 7.49
CA LYS A 252 3.73 -19.65 7.74
C LYS A 252 4.62 -19.39 6.51
N GLU A 253 4.06 -19.31 5.30
CA GLU A 253 4.84 -18.95 4.12
C GLU A 253 5.29 -17.49 4.17
N LEU A 254 6.38 -17.20 3.46
CA LEU A 254 6.95 -15.87 3.35
C LEU A 254 6.21 -15.06 2.30
N VAL A 255 5.80 -13.86 2.68
CA VAL A 255 5.27 -12.80 1.80
C VAL A 255 6.28 -11.65 1.77
N VAL A 256 6.52 -11.05 0.63
CA VAL A 256 7.39 -9.88 0.51
C VAL A 256 6.65 -8.67 -0.05
N ASP A 257 7.06 -7.49 0.45
CA ASP A 257 6.60 -6.18 -0.04
C ASP A 257 7.76 -5.19 0.06
N PHE A 258 8.29 -4.77 -1.07
CA PHE A 258 9.46 -3.89 -1.12
C PHE A 258 9.11 -2.40 -1.12
N PHE A 259 7.86 -2.08 -0.79
CA PHE A 259 7.33 -0.72 -0.66
C PHE A 259 6.38 -0.62 0.54
N SER A 260 6.92 -0.82 1.74
CA SER A 260 6.12 -1.02 2.97
C SER A 260 5.16 0.12 3.29
N HIS A 261 5.55 1.37 2.98
CA HIS A 261 4.77 2.56 3.28
C HIS A 261 4.16 2.53 4.69
N SER A 262 2.85 2.31 4.82
CA SER A 262 2.14 2.24 6.10
C SER A 262 2.14 0.83 6.74
N GLY A 263 2.85 -0.14 6.18
CA GLY A 263 2.94 -1.51 6.69
C GLY A 263 1.69 -2.36 6.51
N THR A 264 0.86 -2.07 5.52
CA THR A 264 -0.42 -2.80 5.35
C THR A 264 -0.20 -4.27 5.03
N THR A 265 0.80 -4.60 4.20
CA THR A 265 1.13 -5.99 3.86
C THR A 265 1.62 -6.75 5.08
N LEU A 266 2.45 -6.13 5.92
CA LEU A 266 2.95 -6.73 7.16
C LEU A 266 1.80 -7.05 8.13
N ILE A 267 0.87 -6.12 8.34
CA ILE A 267 -0.29 -6.34 9.21
C ILE A 267 -1.20 -7.43 8.66
N ALA A 268 -1.47 -7.45 7.36
CA ALA A 268 -2.27 -8.50 6.74
C ALA A 268 -1.61 -9.89 6.86
N ALA A 269 -0.29 -9.96 6.70
CA ALA A 269 0.49 -11.18 6.89
C ALA A 269 0.45 -11.67 8.35
N GLU A 270 0.60 -10.75 9.31
CA GLU A 270 0.49 -11.04 10.75
C GLU A 270 -0.89 -11.59 11.11
N ILE A 271 -1.99 -10.97 10.65
CA ILE A 271 -3.36 -11.43 10.86
C ILE A 271 -3.57 -12.85 10.32
N LEU A 272 -2.98 -13.14 9.17
CA LEU A 272 -3.17 -14.40 8.46
C LEU A 272 -2.13 -15.47 8.79
N ASN A 273 -1.28 -15.23 9.78
CA ASN A 273 -0.21 -16.15 10.20
C ASN A 273 0.78 -16.49 9.06
N ARG A 274 1.20 -15.46 8.32
CA ARG A 274 2.29 -15.51 7.33
C ARG A 274 3.48 -14.75 7.85
N LYS A 275 4.70 -15.13 7.42
CA LYS A 275 5.91 -14.34 7.62
C LYS A 275 5.95 -13.21 6.58
N CYS A 276 6.46 -12.05 6.93
CA CYS A 276 6.58 -10.93 5.98
C CYS A 276 7.94 -10.27 6.07
N TYR A 277 8.61 -10.09 4.92
CA TYR A 277 9.78 -9.25 4.78
C TYR A 277 9.39 -8.03 3.94
N THR A 278 9.60 -6.86 4.52
CA THR A 278 9.21 -5.60 3.87
C THR A 278 10.21 -4.51 4.17
N PHE A 279 10.27 -3.50 3.32
CA PHE A 279 11.12 -2.34 3.56
C PHE A 279 10.58 -1.09 2.85
N ASP A 280 11.11 0.03 3.24
CA ASP A 280 10.91 1.32 2.59
C ASP A 280 12.26 2.02 2.47
N ILE A 281 12.42 2.87 1.47
CA ILE A 281 13.62 3.70 1.34
C ILE A 281 13.65 4.81 2.40
N ASP A 282 12.48 5.17 2.93
CA ASP A 282 12.29 6.22 3.91
C ASP A 282 12.27 5.64 5.34
N PRO A 283 13.22 6.03 6.22
CA PRO A 283 13.27 5.53 7.60
C PRO A 283 12.01 5.85 8.41
N ILE A 284 11.27 6.91 8.08
CA ILE A 284 10.01 7.25 8.78
C ILE A 284 8.93 6.21 8.49
N PHE A 285 8.80 5.75 7.25
CA PHE A 285 7.83 4.71 6.91
C PHE A 285 8.26 3.32 7.42
N ALA A 286 9.55 3.03 7.44
CA ALA A 286 10.04 1.81 8.09
C ALA A 286 9.73 1.82 9.60
N GLU A 287 10.00 2.92 10.31
CA GLU A 287 9.65 3.08 11.73
C GLU A 287 8.14 2.98 11.95
N LEU A 288 7.35 3.62 11.10
CA LEU A 288 5.89 3.58 11.17
C LEU A 288 5.36 2.14 11.02
N THR A 289 5.95 1.37 10.11
CA THR A 289 5.63 -0.04 9.88
C THR A 289 5.92 -0.89 11.11
N ILE A 290 7.09 -0.70 11.73
CA ILE A 290 7.47 -1.41 12.97
C ILE A 290 6.51 -1.04 14.12
N ARG A 291 6.26 0.26 14.35
CA ARG A 291 5.33 0.72 15.39
C ARG A 291 3.91 0.17 15.20
N ARG A 292 3.48 0.04 13.94
CA ARG A 292 2.16 -0.51 13.62
C ARG A 292 2.07 -1.98 13.99
N LEU A 293 3.10 -2.77 13.69
CA LEU A 293 3.17 -4.19 14.07
C LEU A 293 3.17 -4.35 15.60
N GLU A 294 4.07 -3.68 16.30
CA GLU A 294 4.16 -3.72 17.77
C GLU A 294 2.85 -3.32 18.45
N ARG A 295 2.18 -2.27 17.90
CA ARG A 295 0.87 -1.88 18.38
C ARG A 295 -0.18 -2.96 18.16
N PHE A 296 -0.19 -3.58 16.97
CA PHE A 296 -1.13 -4.64 16.65
C PHE A 296 -0.90 -5.86 17.55
N GLN A 297 0.32 -6.34 17.69
CA GLN A 297 0.69 -7.46 18.54
C GLN A 297 0.31 -7.23 20.01
N ARG A 298 0.50 -6.02 20.51
CA ARG A 298 0.18 -5.68 21.91
C ARG A 298 -1.32 -5.45 22.16
N THR A 299 -2.06 -4.91 21.20
CA THR A 299 -3.41 -4.38 21.44
C THR A 299 -4.50 -4.89 20.52
N GLY A 300 -4.16 -5.63 19.46
CA GLY A 300 -5.07 -6.03 18.38
C GLY A 300 -5.55 -4.87 17.48
N LYS A 301 -5.04 -3.63 17.66
CA LYS A 301 -5.50 -2.46 16.91
C LYS A 301 -4.75 -2.32 15.59
N LEU A 302 -5.49 -2.22 14.50
CA LEU A 302 -4.98 -2.19 13.12
C LEU A 302 -4.32 -0.87 12.70
N GLY A 303 -4.59 0.22 13.41
CA GLY A 303 -4.07 1.55 13.13
C GLY A 303 -4.26 2.48 14.33
N TRP A 304 -4.13 3.79 14.10
CA TRP A 304 -4.26 4.80 15.14
C TRP A 304 -5.55 5.61 15.05
N GLN A 305 -6.37 5.36 14.04
CA GLN A 305 -7.54 6.18 13.75
C GLN A 305 -7.10 7.63 13.43
N SER A 306 -7.35 8.56 14.34
CA SER A 306 -6.93 9.97 14.18
C SER A 306 -5.82 10.37 15.15
N ARG A 307 -5.21 9.41 15.89
CA ARG A 307 -4.17 9.70 16.88
C ARG A 307 -2.78 9.69 16.25
N ASN A 308 -1.87 10.49 16.78
CA ASN A 308 -0.48 10.54 16.32
C ASN A 308 0.26 9.21 16.55
N PRO A 309 0.84 8.58 15.52
CA PRO A 309 1.70 7.40 15.67
C PRO A 309 3.02 7.69 16.42
N PHE A 310 3.47 8.93 16.38
CA PHE A 310 4.68 9.43 17.04
C PHE A 310 4.29 10.30 18.24
N HIS A 311 3.79 9.65 19.29
CA HIS A 311 3.25 10.31 20.49
C HIS A 311 4.29 11.14 21.26
N GLU A 312 5.58 10.92 21.00
CA GLU A 312 6.69 11.69 21.56
C GLU A 312 6.73 13.13 21.02
N ILE A 313 6.08 13.37 19.88
CA ILE A 313 6.05 14.68 19.24
C ILE A 313 4.73 15.37 19.60
N GLN A 314 4.83 16.50 20.28
CA GLN A 314 3.70 17.41 20.44
C GLN A 314 3.38 18.05 19.08
N ILE A 315 2.14 17.85 18.63
CA ILE A 315 1.62 18.50 17.44
C ILE A 315 0.83 19.70 17.88
N SER A 316 1.18 20.88 17.34
CA SER A 316 0.43 22.11 17.59
C SER A 316 -1.04 21.91 17.28
N THR A 317 -1.91 22.27 18.22
CA THR A 317 -3.35 22.20 18.04
C THR A 317 -3.81 23.10 16.88
N PRO A 318 -4.99 22.87 16.28
CA PRO A 318 -5.54 23.79 15.28
C PRO A 318 -5.66 25.24 15.80
N GLU A 319 -5.88 25.41 17.10
CA GLU A 319 -5.97 26.71 17.77
C GLU A 319 -4.59 27.39 17.83
N GLU A 320 -3.54 26.70 18.22
CA GLU A 320 -2.16 27.21 18.19
C GLU A 320 -1.69 27.56 16.78
N LYS A 321 -2.09 26.77 15.77
CA LYS A 321 -1.80 27.08 14.35
C LYS A 321 -2.54 28.32 13.88
N LYS A 322 -3.77 28.53 14.32
CA LYS A 322 -4.56 29.71 14.00
C LYS A 322 -3.95 30.94 14.65
N GLU A 323 -3.63 30.88 15.93
CA GLU A 323 -2.97 31.94 16.67
C GLU A 323 -1.60 32.32 16.07
N TYR A 324 -0.81 31.31 15.64
CA TYR A 324 0.47 31.55 14.95
C TYR A 324 0.26 32.20 13.57
N SER A 325 -0.76 31.78 12.82
CA SER A 325 -1.09 32.36 11.53
C SER A 325 -1.59 33.81 11.64
N ASP A 326 -2.37 34.08 12.68
CA ASP A 326 -2.92 35.41 12.96
C ASP A 326 -1.79 36.36 13.42
N LYS A 327 -0.92 35.92 14.33
CA LYS A 327 0.30 36.65 14.72
C LYS A 327 1.24 36.95 13.54
N ARG A 328 1.32 36.03 12.57
CA ARG A 328 2.14 36.23 11.37
C ARG A 328 1.50 37.21 10.38
N ARG A 329 0.18 37.21 10.28
CA ARG A 329 -0.58 38.22 9.51
C ARG A 329 -0.45 39.61 10.14
N GLU A 330 -0.59 39.73 11.45
CA GLU A 330 -0.41 40.99 12.17
C GLU A 330 1.00 41.55 11.99
N LYS A 331 2.05 40.73 12.09
CA LYS A 331 3.43 41.15 11.82
C LYS A 331 3.64 41.62 10.38
N SER A 332 3.03 40.94 9.40
CA SER A 332 3.13 41.28 7.99
C SER A 332 2.41 42.61 7.69
N VAL A 333 1.26 42.86 8.29
CA VAL A 333 0.53 44.13 8.18
C VAL A 333 1.32 45.23 8.84
N PHE A 334 1.89 45.01 10.02
CA PHE A 334 2.70 45.98 10.76
C PHE A 334 3.98 46.38 9.99
N GLN A 335 4.63 45.45 9.30
CA GLN A 335 5.78 45.74 8.43
C GLN A 335 5.39 46.55 7.19
N GLN A 336 4.23 46.28 6.59
CA GLN A 336 3.73 47.07 5.44
C GLN A 336 3.34 48.49 5.83
N THR A 337 2.94 48.73 7.08
CA THR A 337 2.55 50.06 7.56
C THR A 337 3.76 50.92 7.98
N LEU A 338 4.91 50.32 8.23
CA LEU A 338 6.16 51.01 8.62
C LEU A 338 7.07 51.38 7.45
N PHE A 339 6.86 50.80 6.29
CA PHE A 339 7.72 50.95 5.12
C PHE A 339 6.93 51.28 3.83
N GLY A 340 5.63 51.65 3.95
CA GLY A 340 4.75 52.11 2.87
C GLY A 340 4.57 53.61 2.87
#